data_ca35cd24c334b15e494d5bf84519446b
#
_entry.id   ca35cd24c334b15e494d5bf84519446b
#
_cell.length_a   1.000
_cell.length_b   1.000
_cell.length_c   1.000
_cell.angle_alpha   90.00
_cell.angle_beta   90.00
_cell.angle_gamma   90.00
#
_symmetry.space_group_name_H-M   'P 1'
#
loop_
_entity.id
_entity.type
_entity.pdbx_description
1 polymer ?
#
loop_
_entity_poly.entity_id
_entity_poly.type
_entity_poly.pdbx_seq_one_letter_code
_entity_poly.pdbx_strand_id
1 'polypeptide(L)'
;VKRDRTEIERDAGYYTIIEHDGVIFGCAALYPYPEARTGEMAALTVSPDTQSQGDGERLLKRIETRARAQGLQSIFVLTTRTMHWFIKRGFVQVNPDWLPEARKRKYNWDRKSQVLVKKLP
;
A
#
# COMPACT_ATOMS: atom_id res chain seq x y z
N VAL A 1 9.53 16.08 -29.73
CA VAL A 1 9.22 16.93 -28.60
C VAL A 1 9.79 16.34 -27.32
N LYS A 2 10.55 17.14 -26.65
CA LYS A 2 11.08 16.71 -25.39
C LYS A 2 9.98 16.73 -24.33
N ARG A 3 9.78 15.60 -23.70
CA ARG A 3 8.80 15.50 -22.64
C ARG A 3 9.44 15.87 -21.31
N ASP A 4 8.74 16.62 -20.52
CA ASP A 4 9.17 16.89 -19.17
C ASP A 4 9.20 15.60 -18.37
N ARG A 5 10.09 15.55 -17.41
CA ARG A 5 10.19 14.38 -16.53
C ARG A 5 9.08 14.44 -15.49
N THR A 6 7.88 14.46 -16.00
CA THR A 6 6.71 14.62 -15.14
C THR A 6 6.33 13.28 -14.53
N GLU A 7 6.14 13.30 -13.25
CA GLU A 7 5.63 12.14 -12.54
C GLU A 7 4.11 12.10 -12.71
N ILE A 8 3.62 10.98 -13.17
CA ILE A 8 2.19 10.79 -13.36
C ILE A 8 1.72 9.67 -12.45
N GLU A 9 0.71 9.96 -11.64
CA GLU A 9 0.05 8.95 -10.82
C GLU A 9 -1.29 8.64 -11.43
N ARG A 10 -1.58 7.37 -11.61
CA ARG A 10 -2.83 6.93 -12.21
C ARG A 10 -3.48 5.86 -11.37
N ASP A 11 -4.79 5.90 -11.35
CA ASP A 11 -5.61 4.88 -10.72
C ASP A 11 -6.16 3.96 -11.81
N ALA A 12 -5.95 2.66 -11.66
CA ALA A 12 -6.49 1.67 -12.56
C ALA A 12 -7.19 0.62 -11.71
N GLY A 13 -8.47 0.89 -11.41
CA GLY A 13 -9.20 0.03 -10.49
C GLY A 13 -8.62 0.13 -9.09
N TYR A 14 -8.01 -0.94 -8.63
CA TYR A 14 -7.45 -0.97 -7.28
C TYR A 14 -6.01 -0.43 -7.22
N TYR A 15 -5.39 -0.17 -8.37
CA TYR A 15 -3.97 0.14 -8.40
C TYR A 15 -3.72 1.64 -8.54
N THR A 16 -2.62 2.08 -7.94
CA THR A 16 -2.02 3.39 -8.17
C THR A 16 -0.65 3.16 -8.76
N ILE A 17 -0.34 3.86 -9.85
CA ILE A 17 0.88 3.66 -10.61
C ILE A 17 1.62 4.99 -10.71
N ILE A 18 2.95 4.95 -10.50
CA ILE A 18 3.81 6.11 -10.74
C ILE A 18 4.58 5.87 -12.03
N GLU A 19 4.46 6.80 -12.96
CA GLU A 19 5.18 6.76 -14.22
C GLU A 19 6.06 7.99 -14.39
N HIS A 20 7.24 7.78 -14.97
CA HIS A 20 8.11 8.87 -15.42
C HIS A 20 8.44 8.60 -16.88
N ASP A 21 8.07 9.53 -17.76
CA ASP A 21 8.34 9.42 -19.20
C ASP A 21 7.89 8.09 -19.78
N GLY A 22 6.72 7.62 -19.37
CA GLY A 22 6.14 6.40 -19.90
C GLY A 22 6.65 5.12 -19.29
N VAL A 23 7.59 5.21 -18.34
CA VAL A 23 8.13 4.04 -17.65
C VAL A 23 7.53 3.95 -16.26
N ILE A 24 7.04 2.78 -15.89
CA ILE A 24 6.45 2.58 -14.57
C ILE A 24 7.57 2.36 -13.56
N PHE A 25 7.64 3.23 -12.54
CA PHE A 25 8.62 3.12 -11.48
C PHE A 25 8.06 2.56 -10.20
N GLY A 26 6.76 2.49 -10.07
CA GLY A 26 6.18 1.90 -8.88
C GLY A 26 4.70 1.70 -9.01
N CYS A 27 4.17 0.78 -8.20
CA CYS A 27 2.73 0.58 -8.12
C CYS A 27 2.36 0.01 -6.76
N ALA A 28 1.11 0.19 -6.40
CA ALA A 28 0.54 -0.40 -5.20
C ALA A 28 -0.96 -0.55 -5.40
N ALA A 29 -1.55 -1.53 -4.72
CA ALA A 29 -2.98 -1.76 -4.78
C ALA A 29 -3.62 -1.44 -3.44
N LEU A 30 -4.86 -0.98 -3.48
CA LEU A 30 -5.68 -0.79 -2.29
C LEU A 30 -6.96 -1.58 -2.45
N TYR A 31 -7.17 -2.57 -1.59
CA TYR A 31 -8.39 -3.38 -1.58
C TYR A 31 -9.22 -3.01 -0.37
N PRO A 32 -10.34 -2.31 -0.56
CA PRO A 32 -11.12 -1.83 0.58
C PRO A 32 -11.97 -2.94 1.20
N TYR A 33 -12.11 -2.84 2.52
CA TYR A 33 -13.01 -3.67 3.32
C TYR A 33 -13.91 -2.70 4.10
N PRO A 34 -14.94 -2.16 3.44
CA PRO A 34 -15.75 -1.07 4.03
C PRO A 34 -16.40 -1.44 5.34
N GLU A 35 -16.83 -2.69 5.50
CA GLU A 35 -17.51 -3.12 6.72
C GLU A 35 -16.61 -2.98 7.95
N ALA A 36 -15.30 -3.16 7.74
CA ALA A 36 -14.31 -3.03 8.81
C ALA A 36 -13.61 -1.67 8.78
N ARG A 37 -14.01 -0.79 7.87
CA ARG A 37 -13.45 0.55 7.70
C ARG A 37 -11.95 0.56 7.53
N THR A 38 -11.43 -0.44 6.85
CA THR A 38 -10.00 -0.56 6.58
C THR A 38 -9.77 -1.02 5.15
N GLY A 39 -8.54 -0.87 4.69
CA GLY A 39 -8.18 -1.35 3.35
C GLY A 39 -6.82 -2.00 3.38
N GLU A 40 -6.63 -2.98 2.52
CA GLU A 40 -5.35 -3.66 2.40
C GLU A 40 -4.53 -3.00 1.31
N MET A 41 -3.30 -2.57 1.67
CA MET A 41 -2.33 -2.16 0.65
C MET A 41 -1.51 -3.37 0.29
N ALA A 42 -1.53 -3.73 -0.98
CA ALA A 42 -0.86 -4.93 -1.47
C ALA A 42 -0.02 -4.60 -2.69
N ALA A 43 0.85 -5.53 -3.06
CA ALA A 43 1.63 -5.44 -4.29
C ALA A 43 2.45 -4.15 -4.40
N LEU A 44 2.92 -3.62 -3.27
CA LEU A 44 3.79 -2.45 -3.31
C LEU A 44 5.11 -2.82 -3.98
N THR A 45 5.36 -2.20 -5.11
CA THR A 45 6.55 -2.48 -5.90
C THR A 45 7.15 -1.16 -6.35
N VAL A 46 8.47 -1.02 -6.18
CA VAL A 46 9.20 0.16 -6.62
C VAL A 46 10.41 -0.31 -7.38
N SER A 47 10.71 0.36 -8.50
CA SER A 47 11.87 0.04 -9.30
C SER A 47 13.14 0.10 -8.44
N PRO A 48 14.04 -0.90 -8.52
CA PRO A 48 15.29 -0.86 -7.77
C PRO A 48 16.13 0.37 -8.05
N ASP A 49 16.06 0.87 -9.28
CA ASP A 49 16.86 2.04 -9.68
C ASP A 49 16.40 3.33 -9.02
N THR A 50 15.17 3.35 -8.48
CA THR A 50 14.59 4.57 -7.92
C THR A 50 14.19 4.43 -6.47
N GLN A 51 14.52 3.32 -5.82
CA GLN A 51 14.08 3.10 -4.44
C GLN A 51 14.57 4.19 -3.48
N SER A 52 15.72 4.78 -3.74
CA SER A 52 16.27 5.83 -2.90
C SER A 52 15.62 7.19 -3.15
N GLN A 53 14.72 7.31 -4.10
CA GLN A 53 14.12 8.59 -4.50
C GLN A 53 12.76 8.84 -3.88
N GLY A 54 12.35 8.00 -2.93
CA GLY A 54 11.10 8.24 -2.21
C GLY A 54 9.84 7.81 -2.92
N ASP A 55 9.94 7.00 -3.97
CA ASP A 55 8.75 6.56 -4.70
C ASP A 55 7.84 5.68 -3.85
N GLY A 56 8.41 4.83 -2.99
CA GLY A 56 7.61 4.02 -2.08
C GLY A 56 6.80 4.88 -1.13
N GLU A 57 7.40 5.94 -0.63
CA GLU A 57 6.72 6.85 0.28
C GLU A 57 5.62 7.64 -0.42
N ARG A 58 5.85 8.05 -1.66
CA ARG A 58 4.82 8.71 -2.46
C ARG A 58 3.63 7.80 -2.70
N LEU A 59 3.90 6.53 -3.02
CA LEU A 59 2.84 5.55 -3.21
C LEU A 59 2.04 5.36 -1.93
N LEU A 60 2.73 5.24 -0.80
CA LEU A 60 2.04 5.08 0.48
C LEU A 60 1.13 6.27 0.75
N LYS A 61 1.64 7.48 0.57
CA LYS A 61 0.82 8.67 0.79
C LYS A 61 -0.38 8.72 -0.14
N ARG A 62 -0.20 8.31 -1.37
CA ARG A 62 -1.30 8.30 -2.33
C ARG A 62 -2.36 7.28 -1.94
N ILE A 63 -1.93 6.10 -1.49
CA ILE A 63 -2.85 5.08 -1.01
C ILE A 63 -3.61 5.57 0.22
N GLU A 64 -2.93 6.25 1.13
CA GLU A 64 -3.59 6.83 2.31
C GLU A 64 -4.67 7.83 1.90
N THR A 65 -4.36 8.66 0.92
CA THR A 65 -5.32 9.65 0.43
C THR A 65 -6.54 8.96 -0.19
N ARG A 66 -6.32 7.93 -0.99
CA ARG A 66 -7.41 7.18 -1.59
C ARG A 66 -8.27 6.50 -0.54
N ALA A 67 -7.62 5.93 0.48
CA ALA A 67 -8.34 5.25 1.55
C ALA A 67 -9.23 6.23 2.32
N ARG A 68 -8.69 7.41 2.64
CA ARG A 68 -9.49 8.43 3.31
C ARG A 68 -10.68 8.88 2.45
N ALA A 69 -10.44 9.02 1.16
CA ALA A 69 -11.51 9.42 0.24
C ALA A 69 -12.64 8.39 0.19
N GLN A 70 -12.34 7.15 0.48
CA GLN A 70 -13.32 6.07 0.51
C GLN A 70 -13.94 5.87 1.90
N GLY A 71 -13.60 6.72 2.85
CA GLY A 71 -14.14 6.63 4.21
C GLY A 71 -13.49 5.59 5.10
N LEU A 72 -12.34 5.04 4.66
CA LEU A 72 -11.62 4.08 5.46
C LEU A 72 -10.85 4.78 6.57
N GLN A 73 -10.71 4.13 7.71
CA GLN A 73 -10.07 4.71 8.88
C GLN A 73 -8.66 4.20 9.09
N SER A 74 -8.30 3.13 8.42
CA SER A 74 -6.96 2.56 8.52
C SER A 74 -6.60 1.82 7.26
N ILE A 75 -5.31 1.52 7.12
CA ILE A 75 -4.83 0.60 6.10
C ILE A 75 -3.98 -0.45 6.78
N PHE A 76 -3.92 -1.63 6.19
CA PHE A 76 -3.08 -2.70 6.71
C PHE A 76 -2.29 -3.34 5.58
N VAL A 77 -1.19 -3.97 5.96
CA VAL A 77 -0.34 -4.69 5.02
C VAL A 77 0.01 -6.05 5.62
N LEU A 78 0.23 -7.03 4.75
CA LEU A 78 0.77 -8.31 5.13
C LEU A 78 2.16 -8.43 4.51
N THR A 79 3.16 -8.69 5.33
CA THR A 79 4.53 -8.76 4.83
C THR A 79 5.31 -9.84 5.58
N THR A 80 6.28 -10.44 4.88
CA THR A 80 7.22 -11.38 5.50
C THR A 80 8.63 -10.80 5.58
N ARG A 81 8.91 -9.69 4.91
CA ARG A 81 10.28 -9.19 4.78
C ARG A 81 10.47 -7.71 5.04
N THR A 82 9.45 -6.88 4.87
CA THR A 82 9.63 -5.43 4.84
C THR A 82 9.00 -4.74 6.04
N MET A 83 8.85 -5.44 7.16
CA MET A 83 8.19 -4.92 8.33
C MET A 83 8.80 -3.59 8.81
N HIS A 84 10.13 -3.49 8.81
CA HIS A 84 10.81 -2.27 9.28
C HIS A 84 10.45 -1.04 8.46
N TRP A 85 10.33 -1.22 7.16
CA TRP A 85 9.98 -0.09 6.29
C TRP A 85 8.63 0.49 6.70
N PHE A 86 7.68 -0.38 6.99
CA PHE A 86 6.33 0.06 7.38
C PHE A 86 6.31 0.63 8.79
N ILE A 87 7.03 0.01 9.71
CA ILE A 87 7.08 0.50 11.09
C ILE A 87 7.61 1.92 11.15
N LYS A 88 8.63 2.22 10.38
CA LYS A 88 9.17 3.58 10.33
C LYS A 88 8.17 4.61 9.82
N ARG A 89 7.12 4.16 9.17
CA ARG A 89 6.10 5.04 8.59
C ARG A 89 4.79 5.03 9.35
N GLY A 90 4.83 4.54 10.57
CA GLY A 90 3.69 4.63 11.48
C GLY A 90 2.82 3.40 11.58
N PHE A 91 3.22 2.31 10.95
CA PHE A 91 2.49 1.06 11.09
C PHE A 91 2.85 0.38 12.40
N VAL A 92 1.90 -0.33 12.98
CA VAL A 92 2.14 -1.15 14.17
C VAL A 92 1.71 -2.58 13.88
N GLN A 93 2.43 -3.52 14.45
CA GLN A 93 2.12 -4.93 14.28
C GLN A 93 0.92 -5.31 15.12
N VAL A 94 0.03 -6.11 14.54
CA VAL A 94 -1.14 -6.64 15.24
C VAL A 94 -1.22 -8.14 15.00
N ASN A 95 -2.06 -8.80 15.80
CA ASN A 95 -2.32 -10.22 15.62
C ASN A 95 -3.15 -10.42 14.34
N PRO A 96 -2.93 -11.52 13.59
CA PRO A 96 -3.75 -11.79 12.40
C PRO A 96 -5.25 -11.86 12.66
N ASP A 97 -5.67 -12.12 13.88
CA ASP A 97 -7.09 -12.09 14.22
C ASP A 97 -7.72 -10.71 14.05
N TRP A 98 -6.89 -9.67 13.98
CA TRP A 98 -7.36 -8.31 13.73
C TRP A 98 -7.95 -8.15 12.32
N LEU A 99 -7.56 -8.98 11.38
CA LEU A 99 -7.96 -8.83 9.98
C LEU A 99 -9.48 -8.85 9.81
N PRO A 100 -10.01 -8.10 8.82
CA PRO A 100 -11.42 -8.22 8.47
C PRO A 100 -11.77 -9.68 8.17
N GLU A 101 -12.98 -10.09 8.51
CA GLU A 101 -13.41 -11.49 8.34
C GLU A 101 -13.16 -12.00 6.93
N ALA A 102 -13.51 -11.21 5.94
CA ALA A 102 -13.33 -11.63 4.54
C ALA A 102 -11.86 -11.84 4.19
N ARG A 103 -10.97 -11.04 4.78
CA ARG A 103 -9.54 -11.19 4.53
C ARG A 103 -8.93 -12.33 5.35
N LYS A 104 -9.44 -12.52 6.56
CA LYS A 104 -8.96 -13.58 7.44
C LYS A 104 -9.13 -14.95 6.80
N ARG A 105 -10.23 -15.16 6.07
CA ARG A 105 -10.48 -16.41 5.37
C ARG A 105 -9.42 -16.72 4.32
N LYS A 106 -8.77 -15.70 3.77
CA LYS A 106 -7.74 -15.84 2.76
C LYS A 106 -6.34 -15.80 3.34
N TYR A 107 -6.22 -15.66 4.65
CA TYR A 107 -4.91 -15.60 5.28
C TYR A 107 -4.23 -16.96 5.21
N ASN A 108 -3.00 -16.96 4.73
CA ASN A 108 -2.22 -18.19 4.65
C ASN A 108 -1.47 -18.36 5.96
N TRP A 109 -1.99 -19.20 6.82
CA TRP A 109 -1.40 -19.43 8.14
C TRP A 109 -0.02 -20.07 8.06
N ASP A 110 0.24 -20.87 7.02
CA ASP A 110 1.55 -21.50 6.84
C ASP A 110 2.63 -20.49 6.50
N ARG A 111 2.27 -19.45 5.76
CA ARG A 111 3.20 -18.40 5.36
C ARG A 111 3.56 -17.48 6.51
N LYS A 112 2.68 -17.33 7.47
CA LYS A 112 2.89 -16.54 8.68
C LYS A 112 3.30 -15.10 8.40
N SER A 113 2.64 -14.46 7.44
CA SER A 113 2.88 -13.04 7.18
C SER A 113 2.53 -12.21 8.40
N GLN A 114 3.36 -11.20 8.66
CA GLN A 114 3.08 -10.23 9.71
C GLN A 114 2.01 -9.27 9.25
N VAL A 115 1.10 -8.92 10.14
CA VAL A 115 0.04 -7.96 9.86
C VAL A 115 0.39 -6.64 10.53
N LEU A 116 0.45 -5.59 9.75
CA LEU A 116 0.78 -4.25 10.24
C LEU A 116 -0.35 -3.30 9.87
N VAL A 117 -0.71 -2.41 10.79
CA VAL A 117 -1.83 -1.51 10.62
C VAL A 117 -1.39 -0.08 10.87
N LYS A 118 -1.90 0.84 10.06
CA LYS A 118 -1.71 2.26 10.27
C LYS A 118 -3.05 2.96 10.28
N LYS A 119 -3.33 3.69 11.36
CA LYS A 119 -4.51 4.53 11.41
C LYS A 119 -4.29 5.75 10.54
N LEU A 120 -5.31 6.10 9.76
CA LEU A 120 -5.24 7.29 8.91
C LEU A 120 -5.55 8.54 9.73
N PRO A 121 -4.82 9.64 9.49
CA PRO A 121 -5.07 10.89 10.20
C PRO A 121 -6.39 11.54 9.84
#